data_1979226c312df936cac000933fef52b4
#
_entry.id   1979226c312df936cac000933fef52b4
#
_cell.length_a   1.000
_cell.length_b   1.000
_cell.length_c   1.000
_cell.angle_alpha   90.00
_cell.angle_beta   90.00
_cell.angle_gamma   90.00
#
_symmetry.space_group_name_H-M   'P 1'
#
loop_
_entity.id
_entity.type
_entity.pdbx_description
1 polymer ?
#
loop_
_entity_poly.entity_id
_entity_poly.type
_entity_poly.pdbx_seq_one_letter_code
_entity_poly.pdbx_strand_id
1 'polypeptide(L)'
;QYSVTTEYILNTFEKNLDRIEPYWVCLPMATRTALSSYEMYWYPWDDTKKDIWIRDMPKKPYVINIENNPFYYYKYKMHQEKLAKQFGRWYHEIHGCGKTICLLGIRASESLQRYNSIINKKYGYYGMCFISKMFSNVWCGSPMYDWSVNDVWAANYKFGYDYNPLYDLYYKAGLKPDQMRVASPFNDYAKDSLHLYRVLEPEVW
;
A
#
# COMPACT_ATOMS: atom_id res chain seq x y z
N GLN A 1 -8.51 6.36 -3.66
CA GLN A 1 -7.94 7.07 -2.49
C GLN A 1 -8.31 8.54 -2.53
N TYR A 2 -8.28 9.20 -1.38
CA TYR A 2 -8.48 10.65 -1.27
C TYR A 2 -7.39 11.44 -2.02
N SER A 3 -7.73 12.60 -2.57
CA SER A 3 -6.80 13.49 -3.27
C SER A 3 -5.63 13.90 -2.37
N VAL A 4 -5.92 14.27 -1.13
CA VAL A 4 -4.91 14.61 -0.13
C VAL A 4 -3.88 13.50 0.09
N THR A 5 -4.28 12.23 0.03
CA THR A 5 -3.36 11.09 0.12
C THR A 5 -2.49 10.97 -1.13
N THR A 6 -3.08 11.19 -2.31
CA THR A 6 -2.34 11.15 -3.58
C THR A 6 -1.28 12.26 -3.62
N GLU A 7 -1.63 13.47 -3.20
CA GLU A 7 -0.71 14.61 -3.10
C GLU A 7 0.40 14.36 -2.08
N TYR A 8 0.05 13.81 -0.92
CA TYR A 8 1.04 13.44 0.10
C TYR A 8 2.08 12.45 -0.43
N ILE A 9 1.65 11.40 -1.15
CA ILE A 9 2.55 10.40 -1.73
C ILE A 9 3.44 11.03 -2.81
N LEU A 10 2.86 11.86 -3.71
CA LEU A 10 3.62 12.58 -4.72
C LEU A 10 4.69 13.47 -4.09
N ASN A 11 4.31 14.28 -3.12
CA ASN A 11 5.25 15.15 -2.41
C ASN A 11 6.33 14.38 -1.68
N THR A 12 5.99 13.22 -1.10
CA THR A 12 6.96 12.35 -0.42
C THR A 12 7.97 11.78 -1.41
N PHE A 13 7.54 11.35 -2.59
CA PHE A 13 8.45 10.89 -3.63
C PHE A 13 9.35 12.01 -4.13
N GLU A 14 8.78 13.16 -4.51
CA GLU A 14 9.54 14.31 -5.04
C GLU A 14 10.61 14.82 -4.05
N LYS A 15 10.31 14.83 -2.76
CA LYS A 15 11.26 15.24 -1.72
C LYS A 15 12.42 14.25 -1.52
N ASN A 16 12.32 13.03 -1.99
CA ASN A 16 13.27 11.94 -1.70
C ASN A 16 13.83 11.25 -2.95
N LEU A 17 13.69 11.83 -4.14
CA LEU A 17 14.18 11.23 -5.40
C LEU A 17 15.70 11.00 -5.40
N ASP A 18 16.44 11.70 -4.56
CA ASP A 18 17.89 11.52 -4.36
C ASP A 18 18.23 10.26 -3.55
N ARG A 19 17.26 9.67 -2.87
CA ARG A 19 17.44 8.54 -1.94
C ARG A 19 16.63 7.31 -2.30
N ILE A 20 15.54 7.50 -3.04
CA ILE A 20 14.62 6.42 -3.41
C ILE A 20 14.40 6.38 -4.91
N GLU A 21 14.11 5.20 -5.41
CA GLU A 21 13.61 4.95 -6.76
C GLU A 21 12.14 4.59 -6.68
N PRO A 22 11.21 5.53 -6.94
CA PRO A 22 9.79 5.26 -6.79
C PRO A 22 9.24 4.45 -7.97
N TYR A 23 8.34 3.51 -7.69
CA TYR A 23 7.57 2.75 -8.66
C TYR A 23 6.08 2.94 -8.37
N TRP A 24 5.44 3.88 -9.07
CA TRP A 24 4.00 4.11 -8.94
C TRP A 24 3.24 3.27 -9.95
N VAL A 25 2.70 2.15 -9.50
CA VAL A 25 2.09 1.15 -10.39
C VAL A 25 0.61 1.46 -10.63
N CYS A 26 0.30 1.87 -11.86
CA CYS A 26 -1.05 2.14 -12.38
C CYS A 26 -1.44 1.08 -13.42
N LEU A 27 -1.41 -0.18 -13.02
CA LEU A 27 -1.80 -1.32 -13.86
C LEU A 27 -3.18 -1.85 -13.46
N PRO A 28 -4.00 -2.34 -14.40
CA PRO A 28 -5.22 -3.07 -14.10
C PRO A 28 -4.93 -4.32 -13.27
N MET A 29 -5.35 -4.31 -12.01
CA MET A 29 -5.13 -5.40 -11.06
C MET A 29 -6.41 -5.75 -10.34
N ALA A 30 -6.65 -7.05 -10.12
CA ALA A 30 -7.78 -7.51 -9.33
C ALA A 30 -7.60 -7.10 -7.86
N THR A 31 -8.44 -6.19 -7.42
CA THR A 31 -8.50 -5.71 -6.04
C THR A 31 -9.85 -6.09 -5.45
N ARG A 32 -9.86 -6.69 -4.26
CA ARG A 32 -11.11 -7.08 -3.59
C ARG A 32 -12.02 -5.88 -3.35
N THR A 33 -13.31 -6.08 -3.58
CA THR A 33 -14.34 -5.09 -3.23
C THR A 33 -15.32 -5.67 -2.22
N ALA A 34 -15.82 -4.80 -1.33
CA ALA A 34 -16.85 -5.11 -0.37
C ALA A 34 -18.21 -4.51 -0.77
N LEU A 35 -18.30 -3.83 -1.90
CA LEU A 35 -19.51 -3.10 -2.31
C LEU A 35 -20.50 -3.96 -3.11
N SER A 36 -20.07 -5.10 -3.64
CA SER A 36 -20.90 -5.97 -4.45
C SER A 36 -20.94 -7.38 -3.89
N SER A 37 -22.11 -7.99 -3.86
CA SER A 37 -22.31 -9.41 -3.58
C SER A 37 -22.11 -10.29 -4.82
N TYR A 38 -22.06 -9.71 -5.99
CA TYR A 38 -21.93 -10.41 -7.28
C TYR A 38 -20.52 -10.33 -7.85
N GLU A 39 -19.84 -9.16 -7.71
CA GLU A 39 -18.48 -8.95 -8.18
C GLU A 39 -17.52 -8.86 -7.00
N MET A 40 -16.66 -9.87 -6.86
CA MET A 40 -15.66 -9.93 -5.77
C MET A 40 -14.48 -9.02 -5.98
N TYR A 41 -14.27 -8.52 -7.21
CA TYR A 41 -13.10 -7.73 -7.60
C TYR A 41 -13.49 -6.51 -8.41
N TRP A 42 -12.75 -5.44 -8.21
CA TRP A 42 -12.72 -4.29 -9.08
C TRP A 42 -11.30 -4.11 -9.63
N TYR A 43 -11.18 -3.38 -10.74
CA TYR A 43 -9.93 -3.26 -11.48
C TYR A 43 -9.61 -1.77 -11.63
N PRO A 44 -8.78 -1.19 -10.71
CA PRO A 44 -8.29 0.17 -10.89
C PRO A 44 -7.47 0.26 -12.18
N TRP A 45 -7.50 1.41 -12.80
CA TRP A 45 -6.75 1.68 -14.03
C TRP A 45 -7.09 0.75 -15.21
N ASP A 46 -8.28 0.18 -15.24
CA ASP A 46 -8.80 -0.56 -16.38
C ASP A 46 -8.95 0.40 -17.58
N ASP A 47 -8.10 0.23 -18.59
CA ASP A 47 -8.04 1.10 -19.78
C ASP A 47 -9.30 1.02 -20.64
N THR A 48 -10.06 -0.06 -20.53
CA THR A 48 -11.37 -0.22 -21.18
C THR A 48 -12.48 0.62 -20.51
N LYS A 49 -12.19 1.22 -19.36
CA LYS A 49 -13.14 1.99 -18.52
C LYS A 49 -12.57 3.35 -18.11
N LYS A 50 -11.80 3.99 -18.99
CA LYS A 50 -11.17 5.29 -18.70
C LYS A 50 -12.18 6.40 -18.35
N ASP A 51 -13.35 6.36 -18.95
CA ASP A 51 -14.45 7.31 -18.76
C ASP A 51 -15.02 7.35 -17.33
N ILE A 52 -14.79 6.28 -16.56
CA ILE A 52 -15.22 6.20 -15.15
C ILE A 52 -14.06 6.23 -14.15
N TRP A 53 -12.86 6.56 -14.58
CA TRP A 53 -11.77 6.77 -13.65
C TRP A 53 -12.04 7.99 -12.76
N ILE A 54 -11.85 7.83 -11.48
CA ILE A 54 -12.07 8.89 -10.48
C ILE A 54 -11.11 10.08 -10.71
N ARG A 55 -9.92 9.80 -11.26
CA ARG A 55 -8.90 10.80 -11.58
C ARG A 55 -7.96 10.31 -12.67
N ASP A 56 -7.27 11.24 -13.31
CA ASP A 56 -6.22 10.92 -14.27
C ASP A 56 -5.01 10.27 -13.61
N MET A 57 -4.26 9.47 -14.39
CA MET A 57 -2.97 8.97 -13.95
C MET A 57 -1.99 10.12 -13.70
N PRO A 58 -1.20 10.08 -12.63
CA PRO A 58 -0.13 11.05 -12.43
C PRO A 58 0.87 11.01 -13.59
N LYS A 59 1.23 12.17 -14.11
CA LYS A 59 2.16 12.31 -15.25
C LYS A 59 3.59 12.47 -14.73
N LYS A 60 4.19 11.38 -14.25
CA LYS A 60 5.54 11.34 -13.70
C LYS A 60 6.35 10.20 -14.34
N PRO A 61 7.68 10.33 -14.49
CA PRO A 61 8.51 9.31 -15.16
C PRO A 61 8.52 7.96 -14.44
N TYR A 62 8.24 7.92 -13.15
CA TYR A 62 8.17 6.71 -12.33
C TYR A 62 6.76 6.07 -12.29
N VAL A 63 5.81 6.58 -13.03
CA VAL A 63 4.47 5.97 -13.17
C VAL A 63 4.53 4.85 -14.19
N ILE A 64 4.15 3.66 -13.74
CA ILE A 64 4.11 2.45 -14.55
C ILE A 64 2.66 2.17 -14.94
N ASN A 65 2.41 2.16 -16.22
CA ASN A 65 1.11 1.85 -16.83
C ASN A 65 1.24 0.69 -17.82
N ILE A 66 0.17 0.40 -18.55
CA ILE A 66 0.16 -0.71 -19.50
C ILE A 66 1.14 -0.54 -20.67
N GLU A 67 1.45 0.71 -21.06
CA GLU A 67 2.31 1.02 -22.22
C GLU A 67 3.80 0.88 -21.88
N ASN A 68 4.19 1.21 -20.63
CA ASN A 68 5.58 1.23 -20.19
C ASN A 68 5.93 0.16 -19.14
N ASN A 69 5.05 -0.81 -18.92
CA ASN A 69 5.19 -1.86 -17.91
C ASN A 69 6.47 -2.70 -18.09
N PRO A 70 7.43 -2.68 -17.13
CA PRO A 70 8.66 -3.45 -17.21
C PRO A 70 8.53 -4.86 -16.60
N PHE A 71 7.38 -5.20 -16.00
CA PHE A 71 7.19 -6.44 -15.25
C PHE A 71 6.88 -7.62 -16.17
N TYR A 72 7.85 -8.41 -16.56
CA TYR A 72 7.69 -9.58 -17.42
C TYR A 72 6.70 -10.63 -16.87
N TYR A 73 6.48 -10.63 -15.54
CA TYR A 73 5.56 -11.54 -14.85
C TYR A 73 4.13 -11.00 -14.76
N TYR A 74 3.90 -9.76 -15.17
CA TYR A 74 2.57 -9.16 -15.15
C TYR A 74 1.64 -9.86 -16.13
N LYS A 75 0.42 -10.11 -15.65
CA LYS A 75 -0.69 -10.58 -16.49
C LYS A 75 -1.87 -9.64 -16.28
N TYR A 76 -2.50 -9.23 -17.36
CA TYR A 76 -3.65 -8.33 -17.31
C TYR A 76 -4.68 -8.80 -16.27
N LYS A 77 -5.11 -7.88 -15.41
CA LYS A 77 -6.05 -8.15 -14.30
C LYS A 77 -5.58 -9.21 -13.29
N MET A 78 -4.27 -9.46 -13.16
CA MET A 78 -3.76 -10.33 -12.11
C MET A 78 -4.03 -9.75 -10.72
N HIS A 79 -4.03 -10.59 -9.68
CA HIS A 79 -4.20 -10.15 -8.31
C HIS A 79 -3.06 -9.23 -7.86
N GLN A 80 -3.42 -8.10 -7.23
CA GLN A 80 -2.47 -7.11 -6.69
C GLN A 80 -1.44 -7.74 -5.75
N GLU A 81 -1.87 -8.64 -4.87
CA GLU A 81 -0.98 -9.34 -3.93
C GLU A 81 0.08 -10.18 -4.64
N LYS A 82 -0.28 -10.80 -5.77
CA LYS A 82 0.65 -11.59 -6.57
C LYS A 82 1.69 -10.69 -7.26
N LEU A 83 1.27 -9.53 -7.79
CA LEU A 83 2.18 -8.54 -8.36
C LEU A 83 3.17 -8.05 -7.29
N ALA A 84 2.67 -7.61 -6.15
CA ALA A 84 3.51 -7.12 -5.04
C ALA A 84 4.54 -8.16 -4.56
N LYS A 85 4.13 -9.44 -4.48
CA LYS A 85 5.02 -10.54 -4.11
C LYS A 85 6.15 -10.76 -5.12
N GLN A 86 5.84 -10.69 -6.43
CA GLN A 86 6.83 -10.89 -7.49
C GLN A 86 7.73 -9.68 -7.69
N PHE A 87 7.31 -8.50 -7.28
CA PHE A 87 8.08 -7.26 -7.40
C PHE A 87 9.47 -7.38 -6.75
N GLY A 88 9.55 -7.91 -5.54
CA GLY A 88 10.84 -8.06 -4.84
C GLY A 88 11.80 -9.00 -5.59
N ARG A 89 11.30 -10.06 -6.24
CA ARG A 89 12.10 -10.95 -7.08
C ARG A 89 12.57 -10.24 -8.34
N TRP A 90 11.67 -9.61 -9.06
CA TRP A 90 11.98 -8.84 -10.27
C TRP A 90 13.02 -7.74 -9.98
N TYR A 91 12.83 -6.98 -8.88
CA TYR A 91 13.77 -5.94 -8.48
C TYR A 91 15.17 -6.50 -8.18
N HIS A 92 15.23 -7.64 -7.49
CA HIS A 92 16.49 -8.33 -7.25
C HIS A 92 17.20 -8.76 -8.54
N GLU A 93 16.43 -9.29 -9.50
CA GLU A 93 16.96 -9.77 -10.78
C GLU A 93 17.55 -8.63 -11.64
N ILE A 94 16.87 -7.47 -11.70
CA ILE A 94 17.35 -6.34 -12.54
C ILE A 94 18.51 -5.56 -11.92
N HIS A 95 18.61 -5.51 -10.60
CA HIS A 95 19.68 -4.76 -9.92
C HIS A 95 20.92 -5.61 -9.59
N GLY A 96 20.86 -6.93 -9.77
CA GLY A 96 22.01 -7.83 -9.59
C GLY A 96 22.67 -7.79 -8.21
N CYS A 97 21.96 -7.34 -7.17
CA CYS A 97 22.47 -7.20 -5.81
C CYS A 97 22.57 -8.56 -5.09
N GLY A 98 23.47 -8.69 -4.11
CA GLY A 98 23.68 -9.94 -3.36
C GLY A 98 22.46 -10.39 -2.59
N LYS A 99 21.73 -9.47 -1.93
CA LYS A 99 20.51 -9.73 -1.14
C LYS A 99 19.54 -8.56 -1.23
N THR A 100 18.25 -8.87 -1.32
CA THR A 100 17.15 -7.90 -1.31
C THR A 100 16.23 -8.15 -0.13
N ILE A 101 15.81 -7.10 0.56
CA ILE A 101 14.80 -7.16 1.61
C ILE A 101 13.62 -6.25 1.27
N CYS A 102 12.41 -6.82 1.26
CA CYS A 102 11.17 -6.07 1.14
C CYS A 102 10.69 -5.69 2.54
N LEU A 103 10.73 -4.41 2.88
CA LEU A 103 10.25 -3.91 4.17
C LEU A 103 8.76 -3.61 4.11
N LEU A 104 8.02 -4.11 5.08
CA LEU A 104 6.58 -3.89 5.24
C LEU A 104 6.30 -3.22 6.59
N GLY A 105 5.50 -2.16 6.57
CA GLY A 105 5.02 -1.47 7.78
C GLY A 105 3.89 -2.22 8.49
N ILE A 106 3.97 -3.55 8.57
CA ILE A 106 2.96 -4.41 9.20
C ILE A 106 3.23 -4.50 10.71
N ARG A 107 2.17 -4.31 11.51
CA ARG A 107 2.19 -4.47 12.97
C ARG A 107 1.30 -5.63 13.40
N ALA A 108 1.76 -6.41 14.39
CA ALA A 108 0.99 -7.53 14.94
C ALA A 108 -0.32 -7.07 15.61
N SER A 109 -0.35 -5.84 16.13
CA SER A 109 -1.51 -5.23 16.79
C SER A 109 -2.67 -4.86 15.84
N GLU A 110 -2.47 -4.87 14.51
CA GLU A 110 -3.49 -4.45 13.55
C GLU A 110 -4.64 -5.44 13.39
N SER A 111 -4.36 -6.73 13.47
CA SER A 111 -5.36 -7.79 13.38
C SER A 111 -4.77 -9.16 13.74
N LEU A 112 -5.64 -10.10 14.12
CA LEU A 112 -5.24 -11.48 14.38
C LEU A 112 -4.55 -12.12 13.15
N GLN A 113 -4.99 -11.77 11.93
CA GLN A 113 -4.36 -12.25 10.71
C GLN A 113 -2.92 -11.73 10.57
N ARG A 114 -2.67 -10.44 10.88
CA ARG A 114 -1.33 -9.84 10.88
C ARG A 114 -0.44 -10.47 11.96
N TYR A 115 -0.97 -10.61 13.16
CA TYR A 115 -0.29 -11.30 14.24
C TYR A 115 0.15 -12.71 13.82
N ASN A 116 -0.77 -13.54 13.35
CA ASN A 116 -0.47 -14.89 12.89
C ASN A 116 0.53 -14.93 11.73
N SER A 117 0.48 -13.96 10.82
CA SER A 117 1.41 -13.88 9.69
C SER A 117 2.86 -13.61 10.10
N ILE A 118 3.07 -13.06 11.29
CA ILE A 118 4.39 -12.75 11.83
C ILE A 118 4.88 -13.86 12.76
N ILE A 119 4.08 -14.22 13.77
CA ILE A 119 4.52 -15.12 14.87
C ILE A 119 4.59 -16.59 14.43
N ASN A 120 3.70 -17.03 13.54
CA ASN A 120 3.71 -18.42 13.07
C ASN A 120 4.83 -18.75 12.07
N LYS A 121 5.73 -17.83 11.78
CA LYS A 121 6.90 -18.10 10.96
C LYS A 121 7.94 -18.90 11.76
N LYS A 122 7.77 -20.20 11.74
CA LYS A 122 8.59 -21.21 12.45
C LYS A 122 10.11 -21.12 12.17
N TYR A 123 10.50 -20.36 11.14
CA TYR A 123 11.88 -20.26 10.65
C TYR A 123 12.17 -18.80 10.21
N GLY A 124 12.09 -17.88 11.18
CA GLY A 124 12.57 -16.52 10.96
C GLY A 124 14.08 -16.54 10.64
N TYR A 125 14.51 -15.58 9.81
CA TYR A 125 15.92 -15.43 9.50
C TYR A 125 16.70 -14.99 10.74
N TYR A 126 17.75 -15.69 11.11
CA TYR A 126 18.51 -15.51 12.36
C TYR A 126 17.64 -15.53 13.64
N GLY A 127 16.61 -16.34 13.68
CA GLY A 127 15.70 -16.43 14.84
C GLY A 127 14.72 -15.25 14.97
N MET A 128 14.71 -14.30 14.02
CA MET A 128 13.81 -13.15 14.02
C MET A 128 12.48 -13.51 13.35
N CYS A 129 11.39 -13.64 14.12
CA CYS A 129 10.07 -14.00 13.60
C CYS A 129 9.52 -13.02 12.56
N PHE A 130 9.96 -11.75 12.58
CA PHE A 130 9.52 -10.69 11.68
C PHE A 130 10.27 -10.65 10.34
N ILE A 131 11.25 -11.54 10.10
CA ILE A 131 11.94 -11.69 8.81
C ILE A 131 11.71 -13.08 8.26
N SER A 132 11.29 -13.18 7.01
CA SER A 132 11.04 -14.44 6.31
C SER A 132 11.60 -14.45 4.90
N LYS A 133 12.06 -15.61 4.44
CA LYS A 133 12.51 -15.79 3.05
C LYS A 133 11.31 -15.87 2.12
N MET A 134 11.32 -15.06 1.06
CA MET A 134 10.31 -15.10 -0.01
C MET A 134 10.77 -15.89 -1.22
N PHE A 135 11.97 -15.60 -1.67
CA PHE A 135 12.63 -16.26 -2.82
C PHE A 135 14.13 -16.45 -2.52
N SER A 136 14.87 -17.02 -3.46
CA SER A 136 16.33 -17.03 -3.37
C SER A 136 16.84 -15.59 -3.30
N ASN A 137 17.66 -15.28 -2.30
CA ASN A 137 18.24 -13.94 -2.06
C ASN A 137 17.24 -12.80 -1.86
N VAL A 138 15.94 -13.10 -1.64
CA VAL A 138 14.90 -12.11 -1.37
C VAL A 138 14.18 -12.44 -0.07
N TRP A 139 14.16 -11.49 0.85
CA TRP A 139 13.50 -11.59 2.15
C TRP A 139 12.38 -10.55 2.29
N CYS A 140 11.49 -10.79 3.22
CA CYS A 140 10.47 -9.85 3.66
C CYS A 140 10.66 -9.61 5.16
N GLY A 141 10.68 -8.33 5.56
CA GLY A 141 10.83 -7.93 6.96
C GLY A 141 9.74 -6.96 7.39
N SER A 142 9.27 -7.11 8.62
CA SER A 142 8.29 -6.22 9.26
C SER A 142 8.93 -5.57 10.50
N PRO A 143 9.76 -4.54 10.33
CA PRO A 143 10.57 -3.98 11.42
C PRO A 143 9.74 -3.36 12.55
N MET A 144 8.49 -2.98 12.27
CA MET A 144 7.57 -2.36 13.24
C MET A 144 6.55 -3.37 13.79
N TYR A 145 6.85 -4.67 13.72
CA TYR A 145 5.88 -5.74 14.03
C TYR A 145 5.30 -5.66 15.45
N ASP A 146 6.06 -5.22 16.41
CA ASP A 146 5.73 -5.10 17.84
C ASP A 146 5.21 -3.71 18.25
N TRP A 147 5.14 -2.76 17.31
CA TRP A 147 4.65 -1.42 17.57
C TRP A 147 3.12 -1.39 17.74
N SER A 148 2.67 -0.61 18.71
CA SER A 148 1.26 -0.19 18.81
C SER A 148 0.97 1.02 17.92
N VAL A 149 -0.31 1.38 17.77
CA VAL A 149 -0.68 2.63 17.10
C VAL A 149 -0.15 3.86 17.84
N ASN A 150 -0.09 3.79 19.17
CA ASN A 150 0.45 4.88 19.99
C ASN A 150 1.95 5.07 19.79
N ASP A 151 2.71 3.99 19.60
CA ASP A 151 4.14 4.06 19.32
C ASP A 151 4.41 4.76 17.98
N VAL A 152 3.59 4.50 16.96
CA VAL A 152 3.68 5.19 15.66
C VAL A 152 3.48 6.70 15.83
N TRP A 153 2.42 7.12 16.55
CA TRP A 153 2.14 8.53 16.79
C TRP A 153 3.18 9.21 17.70
N ALA A 154 3.65 8.51 18.72
CA ALA A 154 4.73 9.00 19.58
C ALA A 154 6.03 9.21 18.80
N ALA A 155 6.37 8.29 17.88
CA ALA A 155 7.53 8.43 17.02
C ALA A 155 7.38 9.63 16.05
N ASN A 156 6.22 9.78 15.41
CA ASN A 156 5.94 10.95 14.56
C ASN A 156 6.13 12.25 15.32
N TYR A 157 5.56 12.37 16.50
CA TYR A 157 5.70 13.57 17.34
C TYR A 157 7.16 13.82 17.75
N LYS A 158 7.84 12.77 18.24
CA LYS A 158 9.20 12.87 18.77
C LYS A 158 10.23 13.23 17.70
N PHE A 159 10.09 12.67 16.50
CA PHE A 159 11.07 12.82 15.43
C PHE A 159 10.65 13.81 14.34
N GLY A 160 9.45 14.37 14.42
CA GLY A 160 8.93 15.32 13.44
C GLY A 160 8.75 14.71 12.06
N TYR A 161 8.39 13.43 11.97
CA TYR A 161 8.16 12.77 10.68
C TYR A 161 6.94 13.36 9.99
N ASP A 162 7.05 13.50 8.68
CA ASP A 162 5.93 13.85 7.83
C ASP A 162 4.90 12.68 7.79
N TYR A 163 3.61 12.99 7.78
CA TYR A 163 2.55 11.99 7.71
C TYR A 163 1.38 12.46 6.84
N ASN A 164 0.55 11.53 6.41
CA ASN A 164 -0.59 11.82 5.55
C ASN A 164 -1.63 12.71 6.29
N PRO A 165 -1.91 13.94 5.81
CA PRO A 165 -2.86 14.85 6.44
C PRO A 165 -4.29 14.31 6.54
N LEU A 166 -4.62 13.25 5.80
CA LEU A 166 -5.90 12.55 5.92
C LEU A 166 -6.19 12.08 7.35
N TYR A 167 -5.15 11.75 8.13
CA TYR A 167 -5.33 11.35 9.52
C TYR A 167 -5.90 12.47 10.40
N ASP A 168 -5.51 13.73 10.13
CA ASP A 168 -6.09 14.88 10.82
C ASP A 168 -7.56 15.08 10.48
N LEU A 169 -7.92 14.85 9.22
CA LEU A 169 -9.32 14.91 8.77
C LEU A 169 -10.16 13.80 9.41
N TYR A 170 -9.63 12.60 9.51
CA TYR A 170 -10.28 11.48 10.21
C TYR A 170 -10.46 11.78 11.70
N TYR A 171 -9.45 12.35 12.35
CA TYR A 171 -9.53 12.76 13.76
C TYR A 171 -10.61 13.83 13.98
N LYS A 172 -10.62 14.87 13.14
CA LYS A 172 -11.65 15.94 13.18
C LYS A 172 -13.06 15.39 12.93
N ALA A 173 -13.19 14.33 12.14
CA ALA A 173 -14.45 13.62 11.89
C ALA A 173 -14.85 12.67 13.02
N GLY A 174 -14.05 12.57 14.10
CA GLY A 174 -14.36 11.77 15.29
C GLY A 174 -13.97 10.31 15.21
N LEU A 175 -13.18 9.88 14.20
CA LEU A 175 -12.68 8.52 14.13
C LEU A 175 -11.62 8.28 15.22
N LYS A 176 -11.66 7.09 15.80
CA LYS A 176 -10.60 6.63 16.72
C LYS A 176 -9.36 6.18 15.93
N PRO A 177 -8.15 6.22 16.52
CA PRO A 177 -6.90 5.84 15.83
C PRO A 177 -6.90 4.45 15.20
N ASP A 178 -7.60 3.48 15.80
CA ASP A 178 -7.76 2.12 15.29
C ASP A 178 -8.72 2.01 14.09
N GLN A 179 -9.59 3.01 13.90
CA GLN A 179 -10.53 3.12 12.77
C GLN A 179 -9.93 3.91 11.59
N MET A 180 -8.86 4.66 11.81
CA MET A 180 -8.22 5.51 10.80
C MET A 180 -7.39 4.66 9.81
N ARG A 181 -8.04 4.06 8.82
CA ARG A 181 -7.38 3.25 7.80
C ARG A 181 -7.46 3.91 6.43
N VAL A 182 -6.30 4.23 5.88
CA VAL A 182 -6.17 4.71 4.50
C VAL A 182 -6.27 3.51 3.56
N ALA A 183 -7.46 3.28 3.04
CA ALA A 183 -7.76 2.17 2.15
C ALA A 183 -8.48 2.66 0.88
N SER A 184 -8.58 1.80 -0.13
CA SER A 184 -9.49 2.04 -1.26
C SER A 184 -10.92 2.13 -0.76
N PRO A 185 -11.77 3.06 -1.28
CA PRO A 185 -13.16 3.21 -0.87
C PRO A 185 -13.98 1.92 -1.04
N PHE A 186 -13.57 1.05 -1.94
CA PHE A 186 -14.26 -0.20 -2.24
C PHE A 186 -13.82 -1.39 -1.39
N ASN A 187 -12.85 -1.20 -0.51
CA ASN A 187 -12.33 -2.26 0.36
C ASN A 187 -13.13 -2.38 1.66
N ASP A 188 -13.18 -3.59 2.24
CA ASP A 188 -13.82 -3.86 3.54
C ASP A 188 -13.34 -2.93 4.66
N TYR A 189 -12.07 -2.55 4.64
CA TYR A 189 -11.47 -1.66 5.64
C TYR A 189 -11.89 -0.20 5.53
N ALA A 190 -12.54 0.21 4.44
CA ALA A 190 -13.02 1.57 4.24
C ALA A 190 -14.47 1.78 4.74
N LYS A 191 -15.16 0.75 5.18
CA LYS A 191 -16.59 0.83 5.55
C LYS A 191 -16.87 1.92 6.58
N ASP A 192 -16.05 2.02 7.61
CA ASP A 192 -16.24 2.97 8.71
C ASP A 192 -16.00 4.43 8.29
N SER A 193 -15.18 4.65 7.26
CA SER A 193 -14.82 5.98 6.76
C SER A 193 -15.42 6.32 5.38
N LEU A 194 -16.19 5.40 4.78
CA LEU A 194 -16.74 5.61 3.43
C LEU A 194 -17.61 6.87 3.33
N HIS A 195 -18.42 7.15 4.36
CA HIS A 195 -19.28 8.32 4.43
C HIS A 195 -18.50 9.65 4.35
N LEU A 196 -17.22 9.65 4.72
CA LEU A 196 -16.36 10.85 4.67
C LEU A 196 -15.99 11.24 3.24
N TYR A 197 -16.07 10.33 2.26
CA TYR A 197 -15.90 10.70 0.87
C TYR A 197 -16.90 11.75 0.42
N ARG A 198 -18.12 11.70 0.92
CA ARG A 198 -19.16 12.71 0.63
C ARG A 198 -18.73 14.13 1.06
N VAL A 199 -17.93 14.25 2.09
CA VAL A 199 -17.50 15.55 2.65
C VAL A 199 -16.15 15.96 2.10
N LEU A 200 -15.22 15.02 1.97
CA LEU A 200 -13.82 15.29 1.61
C LEU A 200 -13.58 15.25 0.10
N GLU A 201 -14.41 14.53 -0.64
CA GLU A 201 -14.29 14.35 -2.10
C GLU A 201 -15.70 14.41 -2.72
N PRO A 202 -16.44 15.50 -2.57
CA PRO A 202 -17.83 15.60 -3.04
C PRO A 202 -17.97 15.39 -4.56
N GLU A 203 -16.92 15.68 -5.32
CA GLU A 203 -16.87 15.48 -6.77
C GLU A 203 -16.78 14.01 -7.19
N VAL A 204 -16.38 13.15 -6.26
CA VAL A 204 -16.24 11.70 -6.46
C VAL A 204 -17.46 10.94 -5.96
N TRP A 205 -18.23 11.56 -5.04
CA TRP A 205 -19.43 10.96 -4.44
C TRP A 205 -20.61 11.08 -5.40
#